data_36d4e40d44096b3079c502cd2096509e
#
_entry.id   36d4e40d44096b3079c502cd2096509e
#
_cell.length_a   1.000
_cell.length_b   1.000
_cell.length_c   1.000
_cell.angle_alpha   90.00
_cell.angle_beta   90.00
_cell.angle_gamma   90.00
#
_symmetry.space_group_name_H-M   'P 1'
#
loop_
_entity.id
_entity.type
_entity.pdbx_description
1 polymer ?
#
loop_
_entity_poly.entity_id
_entity_poly.type
_entity_poly.pdbx_seq_one_letter_code
_entity_poly.pdbx_strand_id
1 'polypeptide(L)'
;ELALNSNNEKILKVKKNISSHDLQIKLSVINTDKGKNKFKDYNYQIVEKNYFYPASTVKLPIAIFAMEKLNENPEINLDTPFKIENDTITTTIRKEIISVFSISSNESNNRLFEFLGQDYINEKLKQKGMRKSKIFHRLSIENSSDTKTKKIIFHPNDSLVVEFLSRNNKNLEKLNLNKLYKGIGHINNKGILISKPMDFSRRNYLPINELNHLIKLVFFPEKFKNKNKLKLEENQIEFLKKCMSILPRNAGYDREKYFDSYVKFFVYGDKKEINSDKIKIFNKVGSAYGYLTEGAYIKTDNISIILSATIKVNNNHIYNDDVYEYDSIGIPFFAELGREIIRIVQSK
;
A
#
# COMPACT_ATOMS: atom_id res chain seq x y z
N GLU A 1 11.11 -3.40 19.97
CA GLU A 1 12.26 -4.21 20.47
C GLU A 1 11.84 -5.57 21.02
N LEU A 2 10.81 -5.66 21.90
CA LEU A 2 10.42 -6.95 22.50
C LEU A 2 10.14 -8.04 21.45
N ALA A 3 9.39 -7.74 20.40
CA ALA A 3 9.11 -8.72 19.33
C ALA A 3 10.37 -9.15 18.57
N LEU A 4 11.36 -8.27 18.43
CA LEU A 4 12.66 -8.58 17.81
C LEU A 4 13.61 -9.36 18.75
N ASN A 5 13.26 -9.49 20.02
CA ASN A 5 14.00 -10.31 20.98
C ASN A 5 13.42 -11.73 21.13
N SER A 6 12.45 -12.09 20.30
CA SER A 6 11.94 -13.46 20.21
C SER A 6 13.04 -14.42 19.76
N ASN A 7 13.02 -15.64 20.33
CA ASN A 7 13.90 -16.75 19.94
C ASN A 7 13.42 -17.47 18.66
N ASN A 8 12.38 -16.97 17.99
CA ASN A 8 11.90 -17.56 16.76
C ASN A 8 12.94 -17.42 15.65
N GLU A 9 13.24 -18.52 14.95
CA GLU A 9 14.26 -18.57 13.90
C GLU A 9 14.08 -17.53 12.79
N LYS A 10 12.82 -17.23 12.41
CA LYS A 10 12.50 -16.24 11.38
C LYS A 10 12.86 -14.83 11.82
N ILE A 11 12.63 -14.51 13.09
CA ILE A 11 13.05 -13.23 13.70
C ILE A 11 14.57 -13.18 13.83
N LEU A 12 15.20 -14.25 14.36
CA LEU A 12 16.64 -14.32 14.54
C LEU A 12 17.41 -14.19 13.21
N LYS A 13 16.88 -14.77 12.13
CA LYS A 13 17.49 -14.68 10.79
C LYS A 13 17.66 -13.23 10.33
N VAL A 14 16.64 -12.40 10.52
CA VAL A 14 16.69 -10.95 10.20
C VAL A 14 17.53 -10.20 11.22
N LYS A 15 17.41 -10.53 12.51
CA LYS A 15 18.12 -9.84 13.59
C LYS A 15 19.64 -9.95 13.46
N LYS A 16 20.16 -11.09 13.00
CA LYS A 16 21.62 -11.32 12.80
C LYS A 16 22.26 -10.28 11.86
N ASN A 17 21.51 -9.79 10.86
CA ASN A 17 21.99 -8.83 9.87
C ASN A 17 21.06 -7.63 9.74
N ILE A 18 20.52 -7.14 10.85
CA ILE A 18 19.44 -6.15 10.88
C ILE A 18 19.79 -4.83 10.14
N SER A 19 21.08 -4.45 10.17
CA SER A 19 21.57 -3.24 9.48
C SER A 19 21.46 -3.32 7.95
N SER A 20 21.47 -4.54 7.36
CA SER A 20 21.36 -4.73 5.92
C SER A 20 19.92 -4.68 5.43
N HIS A 21 18.95 -4.80 6.34
CA HIS A 21 17.54 -4.94 6.01
C HIS A 21 16.76 -3.63 5.93
N ASP A 22 17.38 -2.48 6.20
CA ASP A 22 16.67 -1.16 6.23
C ASP A 22 15.30 -1.24 6.97
N LEU A 23 15.20 -2.10 8.01
CA LEU A 23 13.95 -2.42 8.72
C LEU A 23 13.39 -1.19 9.43
N GLN A 24 12.13 -0.87 9.17
CA GLN A 24 11.39 0.16 9.92
C GLN A 24 10.06 -0.42 10.37
N ILE A 25 9.66 -0.19 11.63
CA ILE A 25 8.40 -0.67 12.19
C ILE A 25 7.71 0.44 12.97
N LYS A 26 6.42 0.66 12.72
CA LYS A 26 5.54 1.48 13.55
C LYS A 26 4.38 0.63 14.04
N LEU A 27 4.20 0.60 15.36
CA LEU A 27 3.07 -0.03 16.04
C LEU A 27 2.28 1.03 16.77
N SER A 28 0.97 1.08 16.55
CA SER A 28 0.02 1.83 17.36
C SER A 28 -0.91 0.85 18.06
N VAL A 29 -0.82 0.75 19.38
CA VAL A 29 -1.76 -0.02 20.20
C VAL A 29 -2.95 0.88 20.53
N ILE A 30 -4.16 0.38 20.30
CA ILE A 30 -5.40 1.12 20.51
C ILE A 30 -6.08 0.58 21.77
N ASN A 31 -6.20 1.42 22.79
CA ASN A 31 -6.93 1.14 24.01
C ASN A 31 -8.21 1.98 24.01
N THR A 32 -9.36 1.36 24.25
CA THR A 32 -10.63 2.07 24.39
C THR A 32 -10.92 2.28 25.87
N ASP A 33 -11.00 3.52 26.29
CA ASP A 33 -11.34 3.94 27.65
C ASP A 33 -12.55 4.86 27.60
N LYS A 34 -13.64 4.47 28.30
CA LYS A 34 -14.92 5.22 28.32
C LYS A 34 -15.42 5.61 26.93
N GLY A 35 -15.34 4.68 25.97
CA GLY A 35 -15.75 4.87 24.59
C GLY A 35 -14.82 5.75 23.74
N LYS A 36 -13.67 6.17 24.27
CA LYS A 36 -12.68 6.97 23.55
C LYS A 36 -11.43 6.14 23.23
N ASN A 37 -11.07 6.08 21.96
CA ASN A 37 -9.84 5.41 21.53
C ASN A 37 -8.61 6.24 21.92
N LYS A 38 -7.62 5.62 22.55
CA LYS A 38 -6.30 6.20 22.85
C LYS A 38 -5.24 5.39 22.13
N PHE A 39 -4.26 6.06 21.53
CA PHE A 39 -3.16 5.42 20.81
C PHE A 39 -1.89 5.47 21.65
N LYS A 40 -1.21 4.32 21.76
CA LYS A 40 0.15 4.22 22.27
C LYS A 40 1.06 3.78 21.13
N ASP A 41 1.87 4.72 20.65
CA ASP A 41 2.72 4.53 19.46
C ASP A 41 4.12 4.05 19.89
N TYR A 42 4.65 3.08 19.16
CA TYR A 42 5.99 2.55 19.27
C TYR A 42 6.67 2.54 17.92
N ASN A 43 7.91 2.98 17.85
CA ASN A 43 8.70 3.09 16.64
C ASN A 43 9.99 2.28 16.76
N TYR A 44 10.39 1.63 15.67
CA TYR A 44 11.67 0.97 15.54
C TYR A 44 12.35 1.44 14.26
N GLN A 45 13.54 2.06 14.40
CA GLN A 45 14.39 2.55 13.31
C GLN A 45 13.67 3.40 12.24
N ILE A 46 12.61 4.12 12.60
CA ILE A 46 11.95 5.02 11.66
C ILE A 46 12.80 6.27 11.45
N VAL A 47 13.40 6.35 10.28
CA VAL A 47 14.18 7.51 9.83
C VAL A 47 13.55 8.05 8.55
N GLU A 48 12.66 9.02 8.69
CA GLU A 48 11.87 9.57 7.57
C GLU A 48 12.70 10.22 6.46
N LYS A 49 13.97 10.53 6.71
CA LYS A 49 14.90 11.00 5.67
C LYS A 49 15.54 9.87 4.86
N ASN A 50 15.41 8.62 5.30
CA ASN A 50 15.96 7.47 4.58
C ASN A 50 14.90 6.90 3.65
N TYR A 51 15.19 6.94 2.37
CA TYR A 51 14.30 6.38 1.35
C TYR A 51 14.23 4.86 1.41
N PHE A 52 13.03 4.35 1.28
CA PHE A 52 12.72 2.96 0.87
C PHE A 52 11.64 3.00 -0.22
N TYR A 53 11.56 1.97 -1.04
CA TYR A 53 10.53 1.91 -2.07
C TYR A 53 9.24 1.31 -1.46
N PRO A 54 8.12 2.05 -1.46
CA PRO A 54 6.88 1.63 -0.79
C PRO A 54 6.11 0.55 -1.57
N ALA A 55 6.53 0.25 -2.79
CA ALA A 55 5.89 -0.71 -3.68
C ALA A 55 4.37 -0.47 -3.79
N SER A 56 3.58 -1.53 -3.79
CA SER A 56 2.12 -1.45 -3.96
C SER A 56 1.35 -0.86 -2.77
N THR A 57 2.00 -0.44 -1.68
CA THR A 57 1.27 0.28 -0.61
C THR A 57 0.75 1.63 -1.06
N VAL A 58 1.33 2.24 -2.10
CA VAL A 58 0.84 3.47 -2.73
C VAL A 58 -0.56 3.33 -3.35
N LYS A 59 -1.02 2.11 -3.59
CA LYS A 59 -2.36 1.83 -4.11
C LYS A 59 -3.46 2.15 -3.09
N LEU A 60 -3.14 2.12 -1.79
CA LEU A 60 -4.12 2.46 -0.74
C LEU A 60 -4.62 3.91 -0.87
N PRO A 61 -3.76 4.96 -0.87
CA PRO A 61 -4.24 6.32 -1.08
C PRO A 61 -4.89 6.52 -2.46
N ILE A 62 -4.40 5.87 -3.52
CA ILE A 62 -4.98 5.97 -4.86
C ILE A 62 -6.43 5.46 -4.87
N ALA A 63 -6.71 4.29 -4.27
CA ALA A 63 -8.07 3.75 -4.17
C ALA A 63 -8.99 4.67 -3.36
N ILE A 64 -8.52 5.22 -2.25
CA ILE A 64 -9.29 6.16 -1.42
C ILE A 64 -9.62 7.43 -2.19
N PHE A 65 -8.63 8.02 -2.86
CA PHE A 65 -8.85 9.29 -3.58
C PHE A 65 -9.67 9.12 -4.85
N ALA A 66 -9.70 7.92 -5.46
CA ALA A 66 -10.63 7.63 -6.55
C ALA A 66 -12.09 7.71 -6.08
N MET A 67 -12.40 7.20 -4.88
CA MET A 67 -13.74 7.34 -4.30
C MET A 67 -14.05 8.80 -3.92
N GLU A 68 -13.09 9.54 -3.32
CA GLU A 68 -13.30 10.98 -3.05
C GLU A 68 -13.58 11.77 -4.32
N LYS A 69 -12.91 11.43 -5.44
CA LYS A 69 -13.11 12.11 -6.71
C LYS A 69 -14.45 11.80 -7.36
N LEU A 70 -14.96 10.56 -7.22
CA LEU A 70 -16.33 10.23 -7.66
C LEU A 70 -17.36 11.15 -7.00
N ASN A 71 -17.20 11.44 -5.70
CA ASN A 71 -18.12 12.29 -4.95
C ASN A 71 -18.09 13.78 -5.37
N GLU A 72 -17.13 14.17 -6.22
CA GLU A 72 -17.07 15.49 -6.83
C GLU A 72 -18.02 15.62 -8.04
N ASN A 73 -18.57 14.49 -8.56
CA ASN A 73 -19.49 14.44 -9.68
C ASN A 73 -20.70 13.53 -9.35
N PRO A 74 -21.89 14.07 -9.14
CA PRO A 74 -23.08 13.30 -8.75
C PRO A 74 -23.62 12.37 -9.84
N GLU A 75 -23.22 12.54 -11.09
CA GLU A 75 -23.68 11.73 -12.21
C GLU A 75 -23.00 10.36 -12.30
N ILE A 76 -21.88 10.16 -11.56
CA ILE A 76 -21.13 8.90 -11.54
C ILE A 76 -20.98 8.36 -10.13
N ASN A 77 -20.90 7.04 -10.03
CA ASN A 77 -20.71 6.34 -8.76
C ASN A 77 -19.74 5.16 -8.92
N LEU A 78 -19.57 4.36 -7.85
CA LEU A 78 -18.65 3.22 -7.84
C LEU A 78 -18.95 2.18 -8.94
N ASP A 79 -20.19 2.07 -9.36
CA ASP A 79 -20.68 1.06 -10.31
C ASP A 79 -20.85 1.59 -11.72
N THR A 80 -20.67 2.88 -11.95
CA THR A 80 -20.74 3.49 -13.28
C THR A 80 -19.66 2.90 -14.18
N PRO A 81 -20.02 2.26 -15.31
CA PRO A 81 -19.04 1.75 -16.26
C PRO A 81 -18.18 2.86 -16.84
N PHE A 82 -16.91 2.60 -16.99
CA PHE A 82 -16.00 3.52 -17.66
C PHE A 82 -15.00 2.80 -18.57
N LYS A 83 -14.49 3.54 -19.52
CA LYS A 83 -13.45 3.12 -20.47
C LYS A 83 -12.36 4.19 -20.54
N ILE A 84 -11.11 3.75 -20.66
CA ILE A 84 -9.96 4.62 -20.91
C ILE A 84 -9.69 4.64 -22.42
N GLU A 85 -9.36 5.80 -22.94
CA GLU A 85 -8.98 5.96 -24.34
C GLU A 85 -7.88 4.98 -24.75
N ASN A 86 -8.10 4.27 -25.86
CA ASN A 86 -7.23 3.20 -26.36
C ASN A 86 -7.10 1.97 -25.44
N ASP A 87 -7.99 1.81 -24.45
CA ASP A 87 -8.15 0.54 -23.71
C ASP A 87 -9.34 -0.23 -24.27
N THR A 88 -9.24 -1.55 -24.30
CA THR A 88 -10.34 -2.44 -24.73
C THR A 88 -11.30 -2.77 -23.61
N ILE A 89 -10.90 -2.50 -22.35
CA ILE A 89 -11.63 -2.92 -21.16
C ILE A 89 -12.62 -1.85 -20.72
N THR A 90 -13.89 -2.25 -20.57
CA THR A 90 -14.91 -1.50 -19.83
C THR A 90 -15.00 -2.08 -18.42
N THR A 91 -14.87 -1.22 -17.40
CA THR A 91 -14.82 -1.62 -16.00
C THR A 91 -15.54 -0.60 -15.11
N THR A 92 -15.46 -0.75 -13.78
CA THR A 92 -16.02 0.19 -12.80
C THR A 92 -14.99 0.48 -11.71
N ILE A 93 -15.08 1.64 -11.06
CA ILE A 93 -14.17 1.97 -9.95
C ILE A 93 -14.25 0.90 -8.84
N ARG A 94 -15.44 0.34 -8.59
CA ARG A 94 -15.62 -0.78 -7.63
C ARG A 94 -14.76 -1.99 -8.01
N LYS A 95 -14.80 -2.45 -9.24
CA LYS A 95 -14.03 -3.61 -9.72
C LYS A 95 -12.53 -3.36 -9.59
N GLU A 96 -12.08 -2.16 -9.98
CA GLU A 96 -10.67 -1.79 -9.89
C GLU A 96 -10.18 -1.78 -8.43
N ILE A 97 -10.96 -1.23 -7.50
CA ILE A 97 -10.61 -1.22 -6.07
C ILE A 97 -10.56 -2.65 -5.50
N ILE A 98 -11.54 -3.50 -5.83
CA ILE A 98 -11.51 -4.92 -5.40
C ILE A 98 -10.22 -5.59 -5.87
N SER A 99 -9.83 -5.45 -7.13
CA SER A 99 -8.62 -6.03 -7.70
C SER A 99 -7.34 -5.48 -7.06
N VAL A 100 -7.31 -4.18 -6.75
CA VAL A 100 -6.20 -3.54 -6.02
C VAL A 100 -5.97 -4.17 -4.65
N PHE A 101 -7.02 -4.54 -3.94
CA PHE A 101 -6.87 -5.12 -2.59
C PHE A 101 -6.76 -6.64 -2.60
N SER A 102 -7.46 -7.34 -3.47
CA SER A 102 -7.48 -8.81 -3.48
C SER A 102 -6.24 -9.46 -4.07
N ILE A 103 -5.68 -8.88 -5.14
CA ILE A 103 -4.49 -9.42 -5.82
C ILE A 103 -3.40 -8.36 -6.06
N SER A 104 -3.58 -7.18 -5.51
CA SER A 104 -2.64 -6.07 -5.71
C SER A 104 -2.40 -5.71 -7.20
N SER A 105 -3.45 -5.77 -8.06
CA SER A 105 -3.35 -5.49 -9.50
C SER A 105 -2.71 -4.14 -9.81
N ASN A 106 -1.70 -4.14 -10.68
CA ASN A 106 -1.05 -2.93 -11.19
C ASN A 106 -1.92 -2.25 -12.25
N GLU A 107 -2.55 -3.02 -13.11
CA GLU A 107 -3.44 -2.54 -14.18
C GLU A 107 -4.61 -1.75 -13.57
N SER A 108 -5.26 -2.32 -12.55
CA SER A 108 -6.35 -1.67 -11.83
C SER A 108 -5.91 -0.36 -11.17
N ASN A 109 -4.74 -0.38 -10.50
CA ASN A 109 -4.17 0.84 -9.94
C ASN A 109 -3.88 1.89 -11.02
N ASN A 110 -3.35 1.48 -12.16
CA ASN A 110 -3.02 2.41 -13.23
C ASN A 110 -4.27 3.04 -13.84
N ARG A 111 -5.39 2.30 -13.96
CA ARG A 111 -6.68 2.89 -14.38
C ARG A 111 -7.20 3.90 -13.36
N LEU A 112 -7.08 3.63 -12.05
CA LEU A 112 -7.41 4.60 -11.02
C LEU A 112 -6.47 5.82 -11.06
N PHE A 113 -5.19 5.62 -11.35
CA PHE A 113 -4.21 6.70 -11.53
C PHE A 113 -4.57 7.60 -12.72
N GLU A 114 -4.99 7.03 -13.87
CA GLU A 114 -5.47 7.81 -15.02
C GLU A 114 -6.67 8.68 -14.64
N PHE A 115 -7.62 8.14 -13.89
CA PHE A 115 -8.79 8.89 -13.41
C PHE A 115 -8.38 10.06 -12.51
N LEU A 116 -7.44 9.85 -11.60
CA LEU A 116 -7.01 10.87 -10.64
C LEU A 116 -6.06 11.90 -11.26
N GLY A 117 -5.02 11.45 -11.95
CA GLY A 117 -3.85 12.22 -12.32
C GLY A 117 -2.90 12.45 -11.15
N GLN A 118 -1.62 12.59 -11.47
CA GLN A 118 -0.54 12.74 -10.51
C GLN A 118 -0.69 13.97 -9.61
N ASP A 119 -1.08 15.11 -10.16
CA ASP A 119 -1.22 16.37 -9.40
C ASP A 119 -2.32 16.23 -8.35
N TYR A 120 -3.49 15.69 -8.73
CA TYR A 120 -4.60 15.45 -7.81
C TYR A 120 -4.21 14.52 -6.66
N ILE A 121 -3.52 13.40 -6.97
CA ILE A 121 -3.06 12.46 -5.94
C ILE A 121 -2.16 13.16 -4.93
N ASN A 122 -1.16 13.92 -5.40
CA ASN A 122 -0.20 14.58 -4.51
C ASN A 122 -0.82 15.73 -3.72
N GLU A 123 -1.79 16.44 -4.29
CA GLU A 123 -2.55 17.47 -3.57
C GLU A 123 -3.40 16.83 -2.45
N LYS A 124 -4.12 15.75 -2.74
CA LYS A 124 -4.91 15.02 -1.73
C LYS A 124 -4.02 14.46 -0.62
N LEU A 125 -2.85 13.87 -0.93
CA LEU A 125 -1.88 13.45 0.09
C LEU A 125 -1.54 14.61 1.04
N LYS A 126 -1.23 15.78 0.50
CA LYS A 126 -0.89 16.98 1.29
C LYS A 126 -2.08 17.44 2.15
N GLN A 127 -3.30 17.48 1.57
CA GLN A 127 -4.53 17.84 2.29
C GLN A 127 -4.84 16.90 3.46
N LYS A 128 -4.53 15.61 3.32
CA LYS A 128 -4.71 14.60 4.38
C LYS A 128 -3.56 14.58 5.40
N GLY A 129 -2.60 15.50 5.31
CA GLY A 129 -1.48 15.58 6.25
C GLY A 129 -0.27 14.72 5.87
N MET A 130 -0.29 14.04 4.74
CA MET A 130 0.80 13.21 4.23
C MET A 130 1.73 14.02 3.33
N ARG A 131 2.47 14.95 3.93
CA ARG A 131 3.28 15.94 3.19
C ARG A 131 4.61 15.41 2.69
N LYS A 132 5.09 14.28 3.20
CA LYS A 132 6.34 13.65 2.79
C LYS A 132 6.13 12.62 1.69
N SER A 133 4.91 12.09 1.57
CA SER A 133 4.52 11.18 0.49
C SER A 133 4.55 11.89 -0.85
N LYS A 134 5.00 11.16 -1.88
CA LYS A 134 5.06 11.67 -3.24
C LYS A 134 4.84 10.53 -4.23
N ILE A 135 3.85 10.67 -5.10
CA ILE A 135 3.53 9.69 -6.13
C ILE A 135 3.95 10.25 -7.48
N PHE A 136 4.94 9.62 -8.10
CA PHE A 136 5.57 10.07 -9.34
C PHE A 136 5.03 9.37 -10.57
N HIS A 137 4.63 8.11 -10.44
CA HIS A 137 4.46 7.28 -11.61
C HIS A 137 3.45 6.14 -11.39
N ARG A 138 2.95 5.62 -12.49
CA ARG A 138 2.20 4.36 -12.62
C ARG A 138 3.09 3.18 -12.25
N LEU A 139 2.52 1.99 -12.18
CA LEU A 139 3.24 0.78 -11.75
C LEU A 139 3.37 -0.22 -12.90
N SER A 140 4.57 -0.77 -13.08
CA SER A 140 4.89 -1.91 -13.95
C SER A 140 4.37 -1.76 -15.39
N ILE A 141 4.50 -0.58 -15.95
CA ILE A 141 4.23 -0.31 -17.38
C ILE A 141 5.36 0.50 -17.98
N GLU A 142 5.54 0.36 -19.29
CA GLU A 142 6.38 1.24 -20.08
C GLU A 142 5.87 2.68 -19.97
N ASN A 143 6.79 3.65 -20.01
CA ASN A 143 6.46 5.07 -19.86
C ASN A 143 5.65 5.41 -18.58
N SER A 144 5.86 4.64 -17.52
CA SER A 144 5.15 4.81 -16.24
C SER A 144 5.21 6.24 -15.68
N SER A 145 6.25 6.99 -16.03
CA SER A 145 6.51 8.37 -15.57
C SER A 145 5.90 9.44 -16.45
N ASP A 146 5.13 9.09 -17.49
CA ASP A 146 4.46 10.08 -18.33
C ASP A 146 3.54 10.95 -17.47
N THR A 147 3.68 12.26 -17.64
CA THR A 147 2.87 13.24 -16.91
C THR A 147 1.48 13.41 -17.50
N LYS A 148 1.28 13.00 -18.75
CA LYS A 148 -0.02 13.09 -19.44
C LYS A 148 -0.92 11.92 -19.04
N THR A 149 -2.16 12.22 -18.62
CA THR A 149 -3.21 11.20 -18.45
C THR A 149 -3.92 10.93 -19.73
N LYS A 150 -4.57 9.78 -19.84
CA LYS A 150 -5.49 9.45 -20.95
C LYS A 150 -6.88 10.03 -20.68
N LYS A 151 -7.68 10.21 -21.73
CA LYS A 151 -9.11 10.52 -21.61
C LYS A 151 -9.86 9.33 -21.00
N ILE A 152 -10.83 9.61 -20.14
CA ILE A 152 -11.71 8.59 -19.53
C ILE A 152 -13.15 8.96 -19.81
N ILE A 153 -13.93 7.95 -20.16
CA ILE A 153 -15.33 8.08 -20.53
C ILE A 153 -16.15 7.18 -19.61
N PHE A 154 -17.01 7.80 -18.81
CA PHE A 154 -18.01 7.11 -18.00
C PHE A 154 -19.35 7.09 -18.73
N HIS A 155 -20.08 5.98 -18.59
CA HIS A 155 -21.41 5.77 -19.17
C HIS A 155 -22.42 5.50 -18.04
N PRO A 156 -22.99 6.55 -17.40
CA PRO A 156 -23.98 6.38 -16.34
C PRO A 156 -25.25 5.65 -16.81
N ASN A 157 -25.64 5.89 -18.06
CA ASN A 157 -26.73 5.22 -18.78
C ASN A 157 -26.53 5.37 -20.30
N ASP A 158 -27.46 4.85 -21.11
CA ASP A 158 -27.35 4.83 -22.57
C ASP A 158 -27.32 6.22 -23.23
N SER A 159 -27.83 7.25 -22.57
CA SER A 159 -27.95 8.61 -23.10
C SER A 159 -26.97 9.62 -22.49
N LEU A 160 -26.35 9.29 -21.38
CA LEU A 160 -25.46 10.21 -20.67
C LEU A 160 -24.01 9.72 -20.71
N VAL A 161 -23.11 10.61 -21.08
CA VAL A 161 -21.65 10.38 -21.09
C VAL A 161 -20.99 11.46 -20.26
N VAL A 162 -20.14 11.03 -19.30
CA VAL A 162 -19.30 11.93 -18.49
C VAL A 162 -17.84 11.73 -18.86
N GLU A 163 -17.21 12.76 -19.37
CA GLU A 163 -15.84 12.71 -19.87
C GLU A 163 -14.85 13.42 -18.94
N PHE A 164 -13.76 12.75 -18.66
CA PHE A 164 -12.58 13.36 -18.06
C PHE A 164 -11.49 13.44 -19.12
N LEU A 165 -11.24 14.65 -19.59
CA LEU A 165 -10.25 14.89 -20.66
C LEU A 165 -8.84 14.55 -20.19
N SER A 166 -8.00 14.19 -21.14
CA SER A 166 -6.55 14.08 -20.93
C SER A 166 -5.98 15.40 -20.40
N ARG A 167 -5.08 15.31 -19.44
CA ARG A 167 -4.44 16.49 -18.84
C ARG A 167 -2.94 16.26 -18.62
N ASN A 168 -2.18 17.34 -18.70
CA ASN A 168 -0.77 17.33 -18.39
C ASN A 168 -0.60 17.65 -16.92
N ASN A 169 0.02 16.73 -16.17
CA ASN A 169 0.42 16.95 -14.79
C ASN A 169 1.80 17.64 -14.73
N LYS A 170 2.13 18.23 -13.61
CA LYS A 170 3.41 18.91 -13.40
C LYS A 170 4.56 17.91 -13.30
N ASN A 171 5.73 18.30 -13.79
CA ASN A 171 6.95 17.58 -13.44
C ASN A 171 7.29 17.82 -11.96
N LEU A 172 7.20 16.77 -11.15
CA LEU A 172 7.54 16.86 -9.74
C LEU A 172 9.06 16.99 -9.57
N GLU A 173 9.47 17.78 -8.59
CA GLU A 173 10.87 17.82 -8.15
C GLU A 173 11.30 16.46 -7.58
N LYS A 174 12.58 16.13 -7.76
CA LYS A 174 13.19 14.95 -7.16
C LYS A 174 12.98 14.93 -5.66
N LEU A 175 12.96 13.73 -5.10
CA LEU A 175 12.99 13.54 -3.63
C LEU A 175 14.32 14.10 -3.08
N ASN A 176 14.24 14.79 -1.96
CA ASN A 176 15.39 15.22 -1.18
C ASN A 176 15.50 14.34 0.07
N LEU A 177 16.00 13.12 -0.13
CA LEU A 177 16.12 12.10 0.91
C LEU A 177 17.50 11.43 0.84
N ASN A 178 17.88 10.79 1.92
CA ASN A 178 19.07 9.93 1.96
C ASN A 178 18.78 8.58 1.30
N LYS A 179 19.81 7.84 0.92
CA LYS A 179 19.74 6.48 0.37
C LYS A 179 18.88 6.36 -0.91
N LEU A 180 18.89 7.39 -1.75
CA LEU A 180 18.16 7.39 -3.04
C LEU A 180 18.88 6.58 -4.12
N TYR A 181 20.19 6.43 -4.03
CA TYR A 181 20.99 5.60 -4.92
C TYR A 181 21.29 4.27 -4.23
N LYS A 182 20.83 3.16 -4.84
CA LYS A 182 20.83 1.87 -4.19
C LYS A 182 21.50 0.78 -5.01
N GLY A 183 22.18 -0.13 -4.30
CA GLY A 183 22.83 -1.31 -4.86
C GLY A 183 24.15 -1.01 -5.55
N ILE A 184 24.72 -2.07 -6.12
CA ILE A 184 25.96 -2.03 -6.93
C ILE A 184 25.64 -2.04 -8.42
N GLY A 185 24.40 -2.46 -8.79
CA GLY A 185 23.92 -2.55 -10.16
C GLY A 185 22.41 -2.65 -10.23
N HIS A 186 21.88 -2.58 -11.45
CA HIS A 186 20.47 -2.80 -11.76
C HIS A 186 20.27 -3.30 -13.19
N ILE A 187 19.19 -4.02 -13.43
CA ILE A 187 18.76 -4.41 -14.77
C ILE A 187 17.93 -3.27 -15.36
N ASN A 188 18.29 -2.80 -16.54
CA ASN A 188 17.52 -1.77 -17.26
C ASN A 188 16.31 -2.38 -18.01
N ASN A 189 15.50 -1.52 -18.66
CA ASN A 189 14.30 -1.94 -19.40
C ASN A 189 14.61 -2.84 -20.62
N LYS A 190 15.88 -2.97 -21.02
CA LYS A 190 16.32 -3.87 -22.11
C LYS A 190 16.88 -5.19 -21.57
N GLY A 191 16.78 -5.46 -20.26
CA GLY A 191 17.35 -6.66 -19.63
C GLY A 191 18.88 -6.62 -19.45
N ILE A 192 19.53 -5.45 -19.62
CA ILE A 192 20.99 -5.33 -19.54
C ILE A 192 21.37 -4.87 -18.12
N LEU A 193 22.40 -5.56 -17.55
CA LEU A 193 22.99 -5.17 -16.29
C LEU A 193 23.78 -3.85 -16.44
N ILE A 194 23.41 -2.88 -15.66
CA ILE A 194 24.11 -1.59 -15.51
C ILE A 194 24.86 -1.62 -14.17
N SER A 195 26.19 -1.62 -14.21
CA SER A 195 27.07 -1.65 -13.01
C SER A 195 27.15 -0.27 -12.33
N LYS A 196 26.00 0.29 -11.97
CA LYS A 196 25.85 1.55 -11.23
C LYS A 196 24.63 1.46 -10.33
N PRO A 197 24.62 2.15 -9.15
CA PRO A 197 23.45 2.22 -8.28
C PRO A 197 22.19 2.65 -9.04
N MET A 198 21.05 2.05 -8.71
CA MET A 198 19.75 2.47 -9.24
C MET A 198 19.30 3.79 -8.60
N ASP A 199 18.86 4.75 -9.40
CA ASP A 199 18.35 6.05 -8.95
C ASP A 199 16.85 5.97 -8.62
N PHE A 200 16.52 6.19 -7.35
CA PHE A 200 15.14 6.24 -6.84
C PHE A 200 14.64 7.67 -6.61
N SER A 201 15.38 8.70 -7.02
CA SER A 201 15.04 10.11 -6.73
C SER A 201 13.70 10.57 -7.34
N ARG A 202 13.20 9.88 -8.36
CA ARG A 202 11.88 10.12 -9.00
C ARG A 202 10.96 8.90 -8.90
N ARG A 203 11.16 8.05 -7.87
CA ARG A 203 10.26 6.91 -7.60
C ARG A 203 9.26 7.27 -6.50
N ASN A 204 8.14 6.56 -6.50
CA ASN A 204 7.08 6.73 -5.50
C ASN A 204 7.65 6.65 -4.08
N TYR A 205 7.12 7.45 -3.17
CA TYR A 205 7.48 7.46 -1.76
C TYR A 205 6.24 7.60 -0.87
N LEU A 206 6.14 6.72 0.12
CA LEU A 206 5.11 6.72 1.17
C LEU A 206 5.77 6.22 2.45
N PRO A 207 6.22 7.12 3.35
CA PRO A 207 6.91 6.72 4.57
C PRO A 207 5.99 5.97 5.54
N ILE A 208 6.58 5.12 6.38
CA ILE A 208 5.85 4.25 7.33
C ILE A 208 4.95 5.06 8.26
N ASN A 209 5.37 6.24 8.70
CA ASN A 209 4.53 7.12 9.51
C ASN A 209 3.26 7.57 8.79
N GLU A 210 3.35 7.87 7.49
CA GLU A 210 2.20 8.34 6.71
C GLU A 210 1.33 7.18 6.23
N LEU A 211 1.89 5.99 5.99
CA LEU A 211 1.11 4.77 5.78
C LEU A 211 0.28 4.42 7.02
N ASN A 212 0.88 4.47 8.22
CA ASN A 212 0.17 4.26 9.49
C ASN A 212 -0.91 5.33 9.73
N HIS A 213 -0.59 6.60 9.42
CA HIS A 213 -1.51 7.72 9.52
C HIS A 213 -2.74 7.53 8.61
N LEU A 214 -2.54 7.08 7.37
CA LEU A 214 -3.64 6.84 6.43
C LEU A 214 -4.59 5.74 6.94
N ILE A 215 -4.06 4.68 7.54
CA ILE A 215 -4.87 3.64 8.16
C ILE A 215 -5.65 4.20 9.35
N LYS A 216 -5.02 5.06 10.18
CA LYS A 216 -5.74 5.77 11.25
C LYS A 216 -6.88 6.62 10.70
N LEU A 217 -6.70 7.32 9.57
CA LEU A 217 -7.76 8.11 8.92
C LEU A 217 -8.96 7.26 8.50
N VAL A 218 -8.74 6.02 8.03
CA VAL A 218 -9.82 5.11 7.62
C VAL A 218 -10.60 4.57 8.82
N PHE A 219 -9.91 4.17 9.89
CA PHE A 219 -10.54 3.42 10.99
C PHE A 219 -10.92 4.28 12.20
N PHE A 220 -10.30 5.45 12.35
CA PHE A 220 -10.45 6.33 13.52
C PHE A 220 -10.58 7.81 13.10
N PRO A 221 -11.54 8.14 12.20
CA PRO A 221 -11.68 9.49 11.65
C PRO A 221 -11.97 10.55 12.73
N GLU A 222 -12.52 10.13 13.88
CA GLU A 222 -12.81 11.03 15.01
C GLU A 222 -11.55 11.65 15.63
N LYS A 223 -10.37 11.10 15.36
CA LYS A 223 -9.07 11.60 15.85
C LYS A 223 -8.52 12.76 15.01
N PHE A 224 -9.18 13.10 13.92
CA PHE A 224 -8.68 14.07 12.95
C PHE A 224 -9.59 15.29 12.85
N LYS A 225 -8.98 16.45 12.55
CA LYS A 225 -9.73 17.67 12.22
C LYS A 225 -10.53 17.43 10.93
N ASN A 226 -11.72 18.01 10.83
CA ASN A 226 -12.62 17.80 9.68
C ASN A 226 -11.95 18.02 8.32
N LYS A 227 -11.08 19.02 8.19
CA LYS A 227 -10.34 19.31 6.95
C LYS A 227 -9.41 18.20 6.49
N ASN A 228 -8.97 17.33 7.39
CA ASN A 228 -8.06 16.21 7.09
C ASN A 228 -8.79 14.87 6.94
N LYS A 229 -10.07 14.78 7.34
CA LYS A 229 -10.85 13.54 7.21
C LYS A 229 -11.06 13.16 5.76
N LEU A 230 -11.27 11.87 5.52
CA LEU A 230 -11.69 11.37 4.22
C LEU A 230 -13.10 11.87 3.91
N LYS A 231 -13.30 12.34 2.68
CA LYS A 231 -14.60 12.80 2.18
C LYS A 231 -15.33 11.63 1.49
N LEU A 232 -15.59 10.59 2.29
CA LEU A 232 -16.27 9.39 1.85
C LEU A 232 -17.60 9.26 2.59
N GLU A 233 -18.59 8.73 1.89
CA GLU A 233 -19.85 8.32 2.47
C GLU A 233 -19.67 7.07 3.33
N GLU A 234 -20.61 6.78 4.24
CA GLU A 234 -20.53 5.65 5.16
C GLU A 234 -20.43 4.31 4.40
N ASN A 235 -21.27 4.12 3.38
CA ASN A 235 -21.24 2.94 2.50
C ASN A 235 -19.90 2.75 1.76
N GLN A 236 -19.24 3.86 1.38
CA GLN A 236 -17.92 3.82 0.76
C GLN A 236 -16.81 3.46 1.76
N ILE A 237 -16.91 3.92 3.01
CA ILE A 237 -16.00 3.53 4.09
C ILE A 237 -16.15 2.04 4.41
N GLU A 238 -17.38 1.55 4.49
CA GLU A 238 -17.64 0.11 4.70
C GLU A 238 -17.11 -0.72 3.53
N PHE A 239 -17.37 -0.31 2.30
CA PHE A 239 -16.82 -0.94 1.10
C PHE A 239 -15.28 -0.98 1.13
N LEU A 240 -14.62 0.14 1.45
CA LEU A 240 -13.17 0.21 1.58
C LEU A 240 -12.65 -0.79 2.64
N LYS A 241 -13.25 -0.79 3.83
CA LYS A 241 -12.89 -1.74 4.90
C LYS A 241 -13.06 -3.19 4.45
N LYS A 242 -14.16 -3.50 3.76
CA LYS A 242 -14.38 -4.83 3.17
C LYS A 242 -13.28 -5.20 2.17
N CYS A 243 -12.92 -4.29 1.27
CA CYS A 243 -11.82 -4.51 0.33
C CYS A 243 -10.47 -4.70 1.05
N MET A 244 -10.16 -3.90 2.07
CA MET A 244 -8.91 -4.03 2.83
C MET A 244 -8.78 -5.38 3.55
N SER A 245 -9.89 -6.06 3.86
CA SER A 245 -9.89 -7.39 4.50
C SER A 245 -10.08 -8.55 3.53
N ILE A 246 -10.38 -8.28 2.27
CA ILE A 246 -10.74 -9.31 1.28
C ILE A 246 -9.59 -10.31 1.06
N LEU A 247 -9.95 -11.57 0.88
CA LEU A 247 -9.04 -12.62 0.41
C LEU A 247 -9.24 -12.80 -1.11
N PRO A 248 -8.21 -13.21 -1.87
CA PRO A 248 -8.33 -13.42 -3.32
C PRO A 248 -9.51 -14.31 -3.70
N ARG A 249 -9.72 -15.42 -2.97
CA ARG A 249 -10.84 -16.35 -3.20
C ARG A 249 -12.23 -15.69 -3.10
N ASN A 250 -12.37 -14.70 -2.21
CA ASN A 250 -13.64 -14.01 -2.00
C ASN A 250 -13.93 -12.97 -3.10
N ALA A 251 -12.94 -12.66 -3.91
CA ALA A 251 -13.05 -11.83 -5.12
C ALA A 251 -13.11 -12.65 -6.41
N GLY A 252 -13.21 -13.99 -6.31
CA GLY A 252 -13.34 -14.89 -7.45
C GLY A 252 -12.05 -15.26 -8.15
N TYR A 253 -10.88 -14.98 -7.54
CA TYR A 253 -9.59 -15.35 -8.11
C TYR A 253 -9.23 -16.81 -7.81
N ASP A 254 -8.51 -17.41 -8.75
CA ASP A 254 -7.98 -18.77 -8.65
C ASP A 254 -7.06 -18.92 -7.43
N ARG A 255 -7.33 -19.95 -6.60
CA ARG A 255 -6.62 -20.20 -5.32
C ARG A 255 -5.21 -20.75 -5.50
N GLU A 256 -4.92 -21.44 -6.60
CA GLU A 256 -3.58 -21.94 -6.88
C GLU A 256 -2.64 -20.80 -7.23
N LYS A 257 -3.12 -19.85 -8.04
CA LYS A 257 -2.38 -18.66 -8.42
C LYS A 257 -2.36 -17.59 -7.32
N TYR A 258 -3.48 -17.38 -6.64
CA TYR A 258 -3.65 -16.36 -5.62
C TYR A 258 -4.19 -16.98 -4.33
N PHE A 259 -3.31 -17.57 -3.53
CA PHE A 259 -3.66 -18.16 -2.25
C PHE A 259 -4.11 -17.09 -1.24
N ASP A 260 -4.76 -17.49 -0.14
CA ASP A 260 -5.41 -16.56 0.80
C ASP A 260 -4.49 -15.48 1.36
N SER A 261 -3.26 -15.85 1.71
CA SER A 261 -2.28 -14.91 2.27
C SER A 261 -1.46 -14.15 1.22
N TYR A 262 -1.78 -14.27 -0.07
CA TYR A 262 -1.07 -13.57 -1.16
C TYR A 262 -0.92 -12.07 -0.91
N VAL A 263 -1.90 -11.47 -0.21
CA VAL A 263 -1.91 -10.06 0.18
C VAL A 263 -2.02 -9.85 1.69
N LYS A 264 -1.59 -10.83 2.53
CA LYS A 264 -1.65 -10.80 3.99
C LYS A 264 -0.32 -11.27 4.58
N PHE A 265 0.72 -10.41 4.58
CA PHE A 265 2.04 -10.83 5.04
C PHE A 265 2.13 -10.94 6.55
N PHE A 266 1.61 -9.95 7.30
CA PHE A 266 1.54 -10.04 8.75
C PHE A 266 0.65 -11.21 9.18
N VAL A 267 1.10 -11.99 10.15
CA VAL A 267 0.40 -13.13 10.77
C VAL A 267 0.30 -14.35 9.85
N TYR A 268 -0.08 -14.17 8.59
CA TYR A 268 -0.49 -15.25 7.68
C TYR A 268 0.43 -15.48 6.48
N GLY A 269 1.42 -14.62 6.24
CA GLY A 269 2.23 -14.63 5.01
C GLY A 269 2.93 -15.97 4.71
N ASP A 270 3.26 -16.76 5.74
CA ASP A 270 3.88 -18.08 5.62
C ASP A 270 2.86 -19.24 5.51
N LYS A 271 1.56 -18.95 5.29
CA LYS A 271 0.49 -19.93 5.15
C LYS A 271 -0.26 -19.71 3.83
N LYS A 272 -0.54 -20.77 3.09
CA LYS A 272 -1.36 -20.66 1.88
C LYS A 272 -2.84 -20.43 2.17
N GLU A 273 -3.37 -21.01 3.26
CA GLU A 273 -4.78 -20.92 3.62
C GLU A 273 -4.99 -20.17 4.94
N ILE A 274 -6.09 -19.42 5.01
CA ILE A 274 -6.55 -18.72 6.21
C ILE A 274 -7.91 -19.26 6.59
N ASN A 275 -7.93 -20.14 7.58
CA ASN A 275 -9.12 -20.88 8.03
C ASN A 275 -9.65 -20.36 9.38
N SER A 276 -9.26 -19.17 9.82
CA SER A 276 -9.64 -18.62 11.13
C SER A 276 -10.08 -17.17 11.02
N ASP A 277 -11.24 -16.86 11.61
CA ASP A 277 -11.76 -15.49 11.72
C ASP A 277 -11.32 -14.77 13.00
N LYS A 278 -10.51 -15.43 13.86
CA LYS A 278 -10.07 -14.87 15.15
C LYS A 278 -9.20 -13.62 15.01
N ILE A 279 -8.49 -13.49 13.89
CA ILE A 279 -7.65 -12.32 13.60
C ILE A 279 -8.10 -11.72 12.28
N LYS A 280 -8.70 -10.53 12.35
CA LYS A 280 -9.10 -9.75 11.16
C LYS A 280 -8.00 -8.77 10.79
N ILE A 281 -7.56 -8.81 9.53
CA ILE A 281 -6.50 -7.95 9.00
C ILE A 281 -7.06 -7.11 7.86
N PHE A 282 -6.99 -5.79 8.04
CA PHE A 282 -7.37 -4.79 7.05
C PHE A 282 -6.09 -4.08 6.58
N ASN A 283 -5.62 -4.39 5.38
CA ASN A 283 -4.26 -4.00 5.00
C ASN A 283 -4.08 -3.64 3.54
N LYS A 284 -2.89 -3.13 3.24
CA LYS A 284 -2.30 -3.11 1.91
C LYS A 284 -0.84 -3.50 2.00
N VAL A 285 -0.46 -4.46 1.15
CA VAL A 285 0.91 -4.93 0.99
C VAL A 285 1.58 -4.32 -0.22
N GLY A 286 2.90 -4.40 -0.26
CA GLY A 286 3.70 -4.09 -1.43
C GLY A 286 5.02 -4.85 -1.43
N SER A 287 5.43 -5.33 -2.61
CA SER A 287 6.73 -5.96 -2.85
C SER A 287 7.28 -5.49 -4.18
N ALA A 288 8.46 -4.90 -4.18
CA ALA A 288 9.22 -4.58 -5.37
C ALA A 288 10.66 -4.13 -5.01
N TYR A 289 11.59 -4.35 -5.91
CA TYR A 289 12.99 -3.95 -5.75
C TYR A 289 13.62 -4.43 -4.42
N GLY A 290 13.27 -5.64 -3.99
CA GLY A 290 13.74 -6.21 -2.73
C GLY A 290 13.10 -5.61 -1.48
N TYR A 291 12.18 -4.65 -1.58
CA TYR A 291 11.42 -4.14 -0.45
C TYR A 291 10.10 -4.87 -0.29
N LEU A 292 9.80 -5.28 0.95
CA LEU A 292 8.47 -5.67 1.41
C LEU A 292 7.96 -4.61 2.34
N THR A 293 6.71 -4.17 2.13
CA THR A 293 6.06 -3.17 2.99
C THR A 293 4.62 -3.59 3.22
N GLU A 294 4.15 -3.49 4.45
CA GLU A 294 2.75 -3.67 4.78
C GLU A 294 2.30 -2.62 5.79
N GLY A 295 1.10 -2.08 5.58
CA GLY A 295 0.36 -1.35 6.59
C GLY A 295 -0.96 -2.04 6.85
N ALA A 296 -1.24 -2.35 8.13
CA ALA A 296 -2.42 -3.11 8.54
C ALA A 296 -3.06 -2.56 9.80
N TYR A 297 -4.40 -2.53 9.83
CA TYR A 297 -5.18 -2.55 11.05
C TYR A 297 -5.51 -4.01 11.36
N ILE A 298 -5.11 -4.48 12.54
CA ILE A 298 -5.29 -5.85 13.00
C ILE A 298 -6.17 -5.84 14.22
N LYS A 299 -7.22 -6.64 14.19
CA LYS A 299 -8.22 -6.75 15.26
C LYS A 299 -8.44 -8.21 15.64
N THR A 300 -8.45 -8.49 16.96
CA THR A 300 -8.96 -9.70 17.59
C THR A 300 -10.07 -9.31 18.57
N ASP A 301 -10.63 -10.27 19.30
CA ASP A 301 -11.63 -9.97 20.33
C ASP A 301 -11.09 -9.01 21.41
N ASN A 302 -9.80 -9.11 21.74
CA ASN A 302 -9.17 -8.39 22.84
C ASN A 302 -8.12 -7.36 22.41
N ILE A 303 -7.74 -7.32 21.12
CA ILE A 303 -6.65 -6.47 20.63
C ILE A 303 -7.11 -5.63 19.45
N SER A 304 -6.64 -4.41 19.43
CA SER A 304 -6.79 -3.49 18.31
C SER A 304 -5.45 -2.77 18.12
N ILE A 305 -4.78 -3.02 16.98
CA ILE A 305 -3.47 -2.43 16.67
C ILE A 305 -3.40 -1.96 15.21
N ILE A 306 -2.58 -0.95 14.96
CA ILE A 306 -2.11 -0.64 13.62
C ILE A 306 -0.62 -0.94 13.55
N LEU A 307 -0.25 -1.83 12.64
CA LEU A 307 1.13 -2.21 12.39
C LEU A 307 1.50 -1.80 10.96
N SER A 308 2.60 -1.07 10.83
CA SER A 308 3.18 -0.72 9.55
C SER A 308 4.67 -1.01 9.58
N ALA A 309 5.17 -1.76 8.60
CA ALA A 309 6.58 -2.08 8.54
C ALA A 309 7.07 -2.17 7.09
N THR A 310 8.37 -1.93 6.92
CA THR A 310 9.11 -2.20 5.69
C THR A 310 10.40 -2.93 6.00
N ILE A 311 10.80 -3.86 5.13
CA ILE A 311 12.07 -4.59 5.20
C ILE A 311 12.66 -4.67 3.79
N LYS A 312 13.98 -4.58 3.69
CA LYS A 312 14.74 -4.86 2.47
C LYS A 312 15.31 -6.28 2.52
N VAL A 313 15.06 -7.06 1.48
CA VAL A 313 15.60 -8.40 1.26
C VAL A 313 16.14 -8.50 -0.17
N ASN A 314 17.38 -8.07 -0.33
CA ASN A 314 18.11 -8.00 -1.60
C ASN A 314 19.61 -8.24 -1.29
N ASN A 315 20.01 -9.49 -1.21
CA ASN A 315 21.35 -9.88 -0.78
C ASN A 315 22.42 -9.67 -1.87
N ASN A 316 22.05 -9.79 -3.15
CA ASN A 316 22.99 -9.59 -4.25
C ASN A 316 23.23 -8.11 -4.58
N HIS A 317 22.44 -7.19 -3.96
CA HIS A 317 22.51 -5.75 -4.20
C HIS A 317 22.29 -5.31 -5.65
N ILE A 318 21.70 -6.16 -6.50
CA ILE A 318 21.27 -5.82 -7.86
C ILE A 318 19.77 -5.50 -7.80
N TYR A 319 19.37 -4.42 -8.43
CA TYR A 319 17.98 -3.99 -8.45
C TYR A 319 17.32 -4.28 -9.80
N ASN A 320 16.00 -4.54 -9.80
CA ASN A 320 15.22 -4.87 -10.99
C ASN A 320 15.68 -6.13 -11.73
N ASP A 321 16.22 -7.10 -10.99
CA ASP A 321 16.63 -8.43 -11.48
C ASP A 321 15.65 -9.53 -11.07
N ASP A 322 14.60 -9.18 -10.32
CA ASP A 322 13.58 -10.06 -9.76
C ASP A 322 14.12 -11.20 -8.85
N VAL A 323 15.37 -11.07 -8.39
CA VAL A 323 16.04 -12.02 -7.49
C VAL A 323 16.06 -11.45 -6.07
N TYR A 324 15.01 -11.71 -5.30
CA TYR A 324 14.84 -11.18 -3.95
C TYR A 324 14.40 -12.26 -2.97
N GLU A 325 14.84 -12.18 -1.72
CA GLU A 325 14.54 -13.18 -0.68
C GLU A 325 13.16 -12.94 -0.03
N TYR A 326 12.12 -12.62 -0.84
CA TYR A 326 10.77 -12.40 -0.33
C TYR A 326 10.23 -13.60 0.41
N ASP A 327 10.23 -14.78 -0.22
CA ASP A 327 9.64 -16.01 0.32
C ASP A 327 10.51 -16.67 1.39
N SER A 328 11.83 -16.53 1.31
CA SER A 328 12.77 -17.19 2.22
C SER A 328 13.13 -16.37 3.46
N ILE A 329 12.90 -15.04 3.44
CA ILE A 329 13.24 -14.14 4.55
C ILE A 329 12.09 -13.18 4.87
N GLY A 330 11.67 -12.36 3.90
CA GLY A 330 10.82 -11.20 4.16
C GLY A 330 9.42 -11.54 4.64
N ILE A 331 8.70 -12.39 3.88
CA ILE A 331 7.33 -12.81 4.19
C ILE A 331 7.27 -13.64 5.49
N PRO A 332 8.15 -14.65 5.69
CA PRO A 332 8.21 -15.38 6.96
C PRO A 332 8.50 -14.49 8.17
N PHE A 333 9.39 -13.49 8.02
CA PHE A 333 9.66 -12.51 9.06
C PHE A 333 8.42 -11.66 9.38
N PHE A 334 7.71 -11.14 8.37
CA PHE A 334 6.50 -10.33 8.61
C PHE A 334 5.39 -11.15 9.28
N ALA A 335 5.21 -12.41 8.86
CA ALA A 335 4.23 -13.30 9.47
C ALA A 335 4.51 -13.48 10.97
N GLU A 336 5.76 -13.78 11.31
CA GLU A 336 6.14 -13.98 12.71
C GLU A 336 6.16 -12.69 13.53
N LEU A 337 6.62 -11.58 12.95
CA LEU A 337 6.55 -10.27 13.59
C LEU A 337 5.11 -9.91 13.99
N GLY A 338 4.13 -10.18 13.12
CA GLY A 338 2.71 -9.97 13.42
C GLY A 338 2.24 -10.80 14.60
N ARG A 339 2.56 -12.10 14.61
CA ARG A 339 2.21 -13.04 15.70
C ARG A 339 2.85 -12.64 17.03
N GLU A 340 4.14 -12.32 17.03
CA GLU A 340 4.86 -11.90 18.24
C GLU A 340 4.30 -10.59 18.81
N ILE A 341 3.99 -9.62 17.97
CA ILE A 341 3.39 -8.37 18.42
C ILE A 341 2.03 -8.62 19.07
N ILE A 342 1.17 -9.45 18.46
CA ILE A 342 -0.12 -9.82 19.01
C ILE A 342 0.06 -10.47 20.38
N ARG A 343 0.95 -11.49 20.49
CA ARG A 343 1.24 -12.18 21.75
C ARG A 343 1.68 -11.22 22.84
N ILE A 344 2.60 -10.29 22.55
CA ILE A 344 3.12 -9.30 23.50
C ILE A 344 2.03 -8.31 23.94
N VAL A 345 1.15 -7.90 23.04
CA VAL A 345 0.07 -6.96 23.38
C VAL A 345 -1.00 -7.67 24.20
N GLN A 346 -1.27 -8.97 23.97
CA GLN A 346 -2.21 -9.78 24.76
C GLN A 346 -1.74 -10.04 26.20
N SER A 347 -0.44 -10.13 26.42
CA SER A 347 0.13 -10.41 27.76
C SER A 347 0.24 -9.18 28.66
N LYS A 348 -0.16 -7.99 28.20
CA LYS A 348 -0.16 -6.71 28.94
C LYS A 348 -1.56 -6.27 29.33
#